data_6ce45e0f55038cbf75cccab8ddb35531
#
_entry.id   6ce45e0f55038cbf75cccab8ddb35531
#
_cell.length_a   1.000
_cell.length_b   1.000
_cell.length_c   1.000
_cell.angle_alpha   90.00
_cell.angle_beta   90.00
_cell.angle_gamma   90.00
#
_symmetry.space_group_name_H-M   'P 1'
#
loop_
_entity.id
_entity.type
_entity.pdbx_description
1 polymer ?
#
loop_
_entity_poly.entity_id
_entity_poly.type
_entity_poly.pdbx_seq_one_letter_code
_entity_poly.pdbx_strand_id
1 'polypeptide(L)'
;GLFGNVIKHNATISGADGGCQAEVGSACAMAAAAYGWILELNNSLIEYAAEMGLEHNLGLTCDPVGGYVQIPCIERNGFGALRAIDAASYAKQLGYLRKNKVSFDSIVNVMKETGKDLNSAYKETSLGGLAKEFGLKDGDA
;
A
#
# COMPACT_ATOMS: atom_id res chain seq x y z
N GLY A 1 12.90 -7.64 1.29
CA GLY A 1 12.82 -7.70 2.76
C GLY A 1 13.04 -6.36 3.45
N LEU A 2 14.09 -5.58 3.06
CA LEU A 2 14.50 -4.36 3.77
C LEU A 2 13.36 -3.34 3.92
N PHE A 3 12.73 -2.92 2.82
CA PHE A 3 11.63 -1.93 2.84
C PHE A 3 10.45 -2.37 3.72
N GLY A 4 10.04 -3.64 3.64
CA GLY A 4 9.00 -4.18 4.51
C GLY A 4 9.37 -4.15 6.00
N ASN A 5 10.62 -4.41 6.34
CA ASN A 5 11.10 -4.31 7.72
C ASN A 5 11.10 -2.87 8.23
N VAL A 6 11.49 -1.89 7.39
CA VAL A 6 11.42 -0.46 7.73
C VAL A 6 9.98 -0.04 8.01
N ILE A 7 9.03 -0.43 7.13
CA ILE A 7 7.60 -0.14 7.34
C ILE A 7 7.09 -0.79 8.62
N LYS A 8 7.36 -2.08 8.82
CA LYS A 8 6.91 -2.82 10.01
C LYS A 8 7.43 -2.21 11.32
N HIS A 9 8.69 -1.75 11.32
CA HIS A 9 9.31 -1.18 12.52
C HIS A 9 8.82 0.24 12.83
N ASN A 10 8.67 1.07 11.82
CA ASN A 10 8.38 2.50 11.99
C ASN A 10 6.88 2.84 11.90
N ALA A 11 6.08 1.96 11.31
CA ALA A 11 4.64 2.11 11.16
C ALA A 11 3.91 0.80 11.47
N THR A 12 3.20 0.24 10.49
CA THR A 12 2.52 -1.06 10.58
C THR A 12 2.38 -1.68 9.19
N ILE A 13 2.23 -2.99 9.13
CA ILE A 13 1.88 -3.73 7.91
C ILE A 13 0.49 -4.39 8.04
N SER A 14 -0.27 -4.03 9.08
CA SER A 14 -1.59 -4.60 9.39
C SER A 14 -2.72 -3.72 8.89
N GLY A 15 -3.66 -4.31 8.16
CA GLY A 15 -4.89 -3.64 7.72
C GLY A 15 -5.78 -3.22 8.88
N ALA A 16 -5.78 -4.00 9.97
CA ALA A 16 -6.51 -3.70 11.20
C ALA A 16 -5.97 -2.45 11.92
N ASP A 17 -4.68 -2.19 11.81
CA ASP A 17 -4.04 -1.01 12.43
C ASP A 17 -4.07 0.21 11.51
N GLY A 18 -3.75 0.02 10.23
CA GLY A 18 -3.47 1.11 9.30
C GLY A 18 -4.34 1.15 8.04
N GLY A 19 -5.33 0.27 7.89
CA GLY A 19 -6.06 0.11 6.63
C GLY A 19 -5.27 -0.66 5.57
N CYS A 20 -5.86 -0.87 4.39
CA CYS A 20 -5.19 -1.57 3.29
C CYS A 20 -3.94 -0.83 2.75
N GLN A 21 -3.76 0.46 3.03
CA GLN A 21 -2.50 1.15 2.76
C GLN A 21 -1.31 0.47 3.43
N ALA A 22 -1.51 -0.07 4.64
CA ALA A 22 -0.46 -0.78 5.39
C ALA A 22 -0.15 -2.15 4.79
N GLU A 23 -1.12 -2.89 4.28
CA GLU A 23 -0.92 -4.20 3.65
C GLU A 23 -0.51 -4.07 2.18
N VAL A 24 -1.44 -3.63 1.34
CA VAL A 24 -1.25 -3.51 -0.11
C VAL A 24 -0.18 -2.47 -0.44
N GLY A 25 -0.17 -1.33 0.28
CA GLY A 25 0.84 -0.30 0.10
C GLY A 25 2.24 -0.79 0.44
N SER A 26 2.40 -1.52 1.54
CA SER A 26 3.69 -2.12 1.92
C SER A 26 4.14 -3.18 0.91
N ALA A 27 3.24 -4.05 0.48
CA ALA A 27 3.53 -5.07 -0.53
C ALA A 27 3.92 -4.42 -1.87
N CYS A 28 3.21 -3.38 -2.29
CA CYS A 28 3.50 -2.61 -3.50
C CYS A 28 4.90 -1.96 -3.43
N ALA A 29 5.24 -1.31 -2.31
CA ALA A 29 6.57 -0.72 -2.10
C ALA A 29 7.69 -1.76 -2.18
N MET A 30 7.50 -2.91 -1.53
CA MET A 30 8.46 -4.02 -1.57
C MET A 30 8.64 -4.57 -2.98
N ALA A 31 7.54 -4.76 -3.72
CA ALA A 31 7.55 -5.24 -5.09
C ALA A 31 8.19 -4.24 -6.04
N ALA A 32 7.89 -2.94 -5.88
CA ALA A 32 8.50 -1.87 -6.67
C ALA A 32 10.03 -1.81 -6.48
N ALA A 33 10.49 -1.92 -5.22
CA ALA A 33 11.92 -2.01 -4.93
C ALA A 33 12.58 -3.24 -5.55
N ALA A 34 11.94 -4.40 -5.45
CA ALA A 34 12.45 -5.65 -6.03
C ALA A 34 12.52 -5.57 -7.56
N TYR A 35 11.49 -5.02 -8.19
CA TYR A 35 11.47 -4.83 -9.64
C TYR A 35 12.48 -3.77 -10.10
N GLY A 36 12.65 -2.69 -9.32
CA GLY A 36 13.71 -1.71 -9.55
C GLY A 36 15.10 -2.33 -9.52
N TRP A 37 15.35 -3.29 -8.60
CA TRP A 37 16.60 -4.05 -8.57
C TRP A 37 16.76 -4.93 -9.80
N ILE A 38 15.72 -5.62 -10.26
CA ILE A 38 15.73 -6.42 -11.50
C ILE A 38 16.04 -5.52 -12.72
N LEU A 39 15.57 -4.28 -12.72
CA LEU A 39 15.85 -3.29 -13.76
C LEU A 39 17.24 -2.65 -13.64
N GLU A 40 18.08 -3.13 -12.70
CA GLU A 40 19.44 -2.65 -12.43
C GLU A 40 19.51 -1.15 -12.07
N LEU A 41 18.47 -0.65 -11.39
CA LEU A 41 18.46 0.72 -10.90
C LEU A 41 19.43 0.91 -9.74
N ASN A 42 19.99 2.11 -9.61
CA ASN A 42 20.78 2.46 -8.44
C ASN A 42 19.91 2.59 -7.18
N ASN A 43 20.53 2.61 -6.00
CA ASN A 43 19.82 2.61 -4.72
C ASN A 43 18.83 3.78 -4.57
N SER A 44 19.17 4.97 -5.06
CA SER A 44 18.28 6.13 -4.99
C SER A 44 17.01 5.95 -5.83
N LEU A 45 17.12 5.31 -6.99
CA LEU A 45 15.98 5.02 -7.86
C LEU A 45 15.15 3.86 -7.33
N ILE A 46 15.78 2.88 -6.69
CA ILE A 46 15.08 1.78 -5.99
C ILE A 46 14.25 2.34 -4.83
N GLU A 47 14.85 3.25 -4.03
CA GLU A 47 14.13 3.94 -2.96
C GLU A 47 12.97 4.77 -3.50
N TYR A 48 13.19 5.50 -4.60
CA TYR A 48 12.15 6.29 -5.25
C TYR A 48 10.99 5.40 -5.77
N ALA A 49 11.29 4.25 -6.35
CA ALA A 49 10.27 3.29 -6.77
C ALA A 49 9.45 2.77 -5.58
N ALA A 50 10.10 2.43 -4.47
CA ALA A 50 9.44 1.98 -3.25
C ALA A 50 8.57 3.07 -2.64
N GLU A 51 9.06 4.30 -2.59
CA GLU A 51 8.33 5.47 -2.09
C GLU A 51 7.05 5.69 -2.89
N MET A 52 7.13 5.76 -4.24
CA MET A 52 5.96 5.90 -5.10
C MET A 52 4.97 4.74 -4.93
N GLY A 53 5.47 3.52 -4.78
CA GLY A 53 4.64 2.34 -4.53
C GLY A 53 3.81 2.46 -3.25
N LEU A 54 4.36 3.05 -2.19
CA LEU A 54 3.64 3.30 -0.95
C LEU A 54 2.72 4.52 -1.06
N GLU A 55 3.24 5.64 -1.60
CA GLU A 55 2.52 6.92 -1.73
C GLU A 55 1.17 6.75 -2.40
N HIS A 56 1.12 6.01 -3.52
CA HIS A 56 -0.10 5.83 -4.31
C HIS A 56 -1.12 4.86 -3.69
N ASN A 57 -0.81 4.31 -2.53
CA ASN A 57 -1.73 3.50 -1.74
C ASN A 57 -2.17 4.20 -0.43
N LEU A 58 -1.72 5.43 -0.16
CA LEU A 58 -2.13 6.18 1.03
C LEU A 58 -3.64 6.37 1.06
N GLY A 59 -4.21 6.22 2.25
CA GLY A 59 -5.64 6.36 2.47
C GLY A 59 -6.49 5.16 2.06
N LEU A 60 -5.89 4.08 1.56
CA LEU A 60 -6.64 2.89 1.14
C LEU A 60 -7.27 2.20 2.36
N THR A 61 -8.60 2.12 2.34
CA THR A 61 -9.41 1.52 3.42
C THR A 61 -9.33 0.00 3.42
N CYS A 62 -9.51 -0.62 4.58
CA CYS A 62 -9.68 -2.07 4.72
C CYS A 62 -11.14 -2.38 5.08
N ASP A 63 -11.92 -2.74 4.08
CA ASP A 63 -13.37 -2.88 4.13
C ASP A 63 -13.86 -4.14 3.39
N PRO A 64 -13.35 -5.35 3.73
CA PRO A 64 -13.67 -6.59 3.02
C PRO A 64 -15.14 -6.96 3.21
N VAL A 65 -15.81 -7.27 2.10
CA VAL A 65 -17.23 -7.69 2.08
C VAL A 65 -17.39 -9.01 2.84
N GLY A 66 -18.31 -9.04 3.78
CA GLY A 66 -18.58 -10.20 4.64
C GLY A 66 -17.42 -10.60 5.55
N GLY A 67 -16.38 -9.74 5.68
CA GLY A 67 -15.16 -10.06 6.41
C GLY A 67 -14.20 -11.01 5.67
N TYR A 68 -14.54 -11.42 4.45
CA TYR A 68 -13.70 -12.31 3.64
C TYR A 68 -12.68 -11.52 2.82
N VAL A 69 -11.44 -11.98 2.82
CA VAL A 69 -10.33 -11.38 2.05
C VAL A 69 -10.45 -11.76 0.56
N GLN A 70 -11.55 -11.36 -0.07
CA GLN A 70 -11.88 -11.63 -1.48
C GLN A 70 -12.26 -10.35 -2.21
N ILE A 71 -13.30 -9.65 -1.75
CA ILE A 71 -13.81 -8.42 -2.35
C ILE A 71 -13.62 -7.28 -1.35
N PRO A 72 -12.85 -6.24 -1.71
CA PRO A 72 -12.13 -5.97 -2.96
C PRO A 72 -10.68 -6.47 -2.98
N CYS A 73 -10.27 -7.32 -2.04
CA CYS A 73 -8.87 -7.63 -1.76
C CYS A 73 -8.13 -8.23 -2.95
N ILE A 74 -8.77 -9.17 -3.69
CA ILE A 74 -8.15 -9.80 -4.87
C ILE A 74 -7.80 -8.75 -5.91
N GLU A 75 -8.73 -7.86 -6.22
CA GLU A 75 -8.53 -6.79 -7.22
C GLU A 75 -7.49 -5.77 -6.74
N ARG A 76 -7.56 -5.33 -5.47
CA ARG A 76 -6.58 -4.40 -4.88
C ARG A 76 -5.15 -4.95 -4.95
N ASN A 77 -4.97 -6.23 -4.68
CA ASN A 77 -3.65 -6.87 -4.81
C ASN A 77 -3.19 -6.93 -6.27
N GLY A 78 -4.07 -7.26 -7.20
CA GLY A 78 -3.77 -7.24 -8.63
C GLY A 78 -3.31 -5.85 -9.10
N PHE A 79 -4.07 -4.80 -8.76
CA PHE A 79 -3.70 -3.42 -9.08
C PHE A 79 -2.45 -2.95 -8.32
N GLY A 80 -2.24 -3.41 -7.09
CA GLY A 80 -1.01 -3.16 -6.34
C GLY A 80 0.22 -3.71 -7.05
N ALA A 81 0.13 -4.89 -7.64
CA ALA A 81 1.21 -5.48 -8.43
C ALA A 81 1.51 -4.64 -9.70
N LEU A 82 0.49 -4.19 -10.42
CA LEU A 82 0.65 -3.31 -11.58
C LEU A 82 1.30 -1.98 -11.19
N ARG A 83 0.85 -1.35 -10.10
CA ARG A 83 1.45 -0.13 -9.56
C ARG A 83 2.92 -0.29 -9.21
N ALA A 84 3.32 -1.45 -8.69
CA ALA A 84 4.73 -1.72 -8.39
C ALA A 84 5.59 -1.72 -9.66
N ILE A 85 5.10 -2.31 -10.75
CA ILE A 85 5.76 -2.29 -12.06
C ILE A 85 5.85 -0.87 -12.60
N ASP A 86 4.75 -0.12 -12.54
CA ASP A 86 4.70 1.26 -12.99
C ASP A 86 5.64 2.16 -12.17
N ALA A 87 5.65 2.04 -10.86
CA ALA A 87 6.52 2.82 -9.97
C ALA A 87 8.00 2.62 -10.30
N ALA A 88 8.44 1.38 -10.50
CA ALA A 88 9.83 1.10 -10.89
C ALA A 88 10.14 1.61 -12.31
N SER A 89 9.18 1.50 -13.25
CA SER A 89 9.31 2.03 -14.60
C SER A 89 9.40 3.56 -14.61
N TYR A 90 8.60 4.24 -13.78
CA TYR A 90 8.66 5.68 -13.58
C TYR A 90 10.01 6.10 -13.00
N ALA A 91 10.48 5.42 -11.95
CA ALA A 91 11.80 5.69 -11.38
C ALA A 91 12.91 5.57 -12.43
N LYS A 92 12.86 4.54 -13.28
CA LYS A 92 13.81 4.34 -14.37
C LYS A 92 13.80 5.47 -15.39
N GLN A 93 12.62 5.92 -15.79
CA GLN A 93 12.48 6.89 -16.89
C GLN A 93 12.66 8.34 -16.43
N LEU A 94 12.11 8.69 -15.26
CA LEU A 94 12.01 10.07 -14.78
C LEU A 94 12.96 10.39 -13.63
N GLY A 95 13.46 9.41 -12.92
CA GLY A 95 14.31 9.62 -11.74
C GLY A 95 15.64 10.31 -12.04
N TYR A 96 16.12 10.25 -13.28
CA TYR A 96 17.30 11.00 -13.73
C TYR A 96 16.98 12.45 -14.12
N LEU A 97 15.72 12.76 -14.37
CA LEU A 97 15.29 14.09 -14.81
C LEU A 97 15.02 15.05 -13.65
N ARG A 98 14.70 14.52 -12.49
CA ARG A 98 14.45 15.30 -11.28
C ARG A 98 14.84 14.53 -10.04
N LYS A 99 15.29 15.26 -9.01
CA LYS A 99 15.54 14.69 -7.70
C LYS A 99 14.21 14.44 -6.99
N ASN A 100 14.02 13.23 -6.44
CA ASN A 100 12.89 12.95 -5.57
C ASN A 100 12.95 13.85 -4.31
N LYS A 101 11.80 14.43 -3.93
CA LYS A 101 11.69 15.32 -2.76
C LYS A 101 11.15 14.59 -1.53
N VAL A 102 10.47 13.47 -1.72
CA VAL A 102 9.89 12.66 -0.64
C VAL A 102 10.79 11.47 -0.41
N SER A 103 11.31 11.30 0.81
CA SER A 103 12.07 10.12 1.16
C SER A 103 11.13 8.95 1.51
N PHE A 104 11.64 7.72 1.42
CA PHE A 104 10.89 6.54 1.85
C PHE A 104 10.51 6.62 3.33
N ASP A 105 11.41 7.09 4.19
CA ASP A 105 11.11 7.27 5.61
C ASP A 105 9.98 8.28 5.85
N SER A 106 9.95 9.35 5.06
CA SER A 106 8.88 10.36 5.14
C SER A 106 7.52 9.77 4.80
N ILE A 107 7.43 8.98 3.72
CA ILE A 107 6.14 8.39 3.32
C ILE A 107 5.68 7.31 4.29
N VAL A 108 6.59 6.56 4.91
CA VAL A 108 6.26 5.61 5.99
C VAL A 108 5.66 6.34 7.19
N ASN A 109 6.21 7.50 7.58
CA ASN A 109 5.65 8.32 8.64
C ASN A 109 4.27 8.89 8.27
N VAL A 110 4.08 9.35 7.03
CA VAL A 110 2.77 9.81 6.53
C VAL A 110 1.75 8.68 6.58
N MET A 111 2.11 7.47 6.14
CA MET A 111 1.24 6.31 6.22
C MET A 111 0.83 6.00 7.66
N LYS A 112 1.77 6.09 8.61
CA LYS A 112 1.49 5.89 10.04
C LYS A 112 0.47 6.89 10.56
N GLU A 113 0.65 8.18 10.27
CA GLU A 113 -0.27 9.22 10.73
C GLU A 113 -1.65 9.08 10.06
N THR A 114 -1.69 8.88 8.73
CA THR A 114 -2.92 8.59 8.00
C THR A 114 -3.65 7.37 8.58
N GLY A 115 -2.90 6.31 8.91
CA GLY A 115 -3.47 5.11 9.53
C GLY A 115 -4.11 5.39 10.90
N LYS A 116 -3.52 6.27 11.71
CA LYS A 116 -4.13 6.68 13.00
C LYS A 116 -5.44 7.45 12.79
N ASP A 117 -5.46 8.32 11.78
CA ASP A 117 -6.60 9.18 11.48
C ASP A 117 -7.75 8.46 10.76
N LEU A 118 -7.49 7.30 10.15
CA LEU A 118 -8.54 6.47 9.57
C LEU A 118 -9.54 6.04 10.64
N ASN A 119 -10.82 6.25 10.35
CA ASN A 119 -11.90 5.77 11.21
C ASN A 119 -11.83 4.24 11.35
N SER A 120 -12.12 3.72 12.55
CA SER A 120 -12.12 2.29 12.84
C SER A 120 -13.01 1.47 11.90
N ALA A 121 -14.07 2.06 11.36
CA ALA A 121 -14.95 1.42 10.38
C ALA A 121 -14.23 1.01 9.07
N TYR A 122 -13.05 1.57 8.81
CA TYR A 122 -12.21 1.30 7.63
C TYR A 122 -10.94 0.51 7.95
N LYS A 123 -10.89 -0.13 9.11
CA LYS A 123 -9.75 -0.90 9.61
C LYS A 123 -10.13 -2.37 9.85
N GLU A 124 -10.57 -3.04 8.80
CA GLU A 124 -10.90 -4.48 8.82
C GLU A 124 -12.08 -4.86 9.75
N THR A 125 -12.88 -3.89 10.17
CA THR A 125 -14.01 -4.13 11.08
C THR A 125 -15.29 -4.52 10.36
N SER A 126 -15.32 -4.42 9.04
CA SER A 126 -16.52 -4.61 8.21
C SER A 126 -17.72 -3.70 8.57
N LEU A 127 -17.45 -2.58 9.26
CA LEU A 127 -18.47 -1.63 9.70
C LEU A 127 -18.67 -0.45 8.73
N GLY A 128 -17.82 -0.31 7.72
CA GLY A 128 -17.85 0.80 6.76
C GLY A 128 -17.50 0.37 5.34
N GLY A 129 -17.57 1.32 4.41
CA GLY A 129 -17.18 1.12 3.03
C GLY A 129 -17.97 0.02 2.33
N LEU A 130 -17.29 -0.77 1.51
CA LEU A 130 -17.88 -1.87 0.74
C LEU A 130 -18.52 -2.94 1.64
N ALA A 131 -17.89 -3.22 2.78
CA ALA A 131 -18.41 -4.20 3.74
C ALA A 131 -19.79 -3.81 4.28
N LYS A 132 -20.04 -2.51 4.50
CA LYS A 132 -21.35 -2.00 4.95
C LYS A 132 -22.38 -2.00 3.82
N GLU A 133 -21.97 -1.61 2.62
CA GLU A 133 -22.87 -1.47 1.47
C GLU A 133 -23.32 -2.83 0.91
N PHE A 134 -22.39 -3.77 0.85
CA PHE A 134 -22.56 -5.11 0.26
C PHE A 134 -22.44 -6.24 1.28
N GLY A 135 -22.45 -5.93 2.57
CA GLY A 135 -22.46 -6.96 3.63
C GLY A 135 -23.65 -7.88 3.46
N LEU A 136 -23.44 -9.18 3.67
CA LEU A 136 -24.53 -10.18 3.65
C LEU A 136 -25.63 -9.71 4.62
N LYS A 137 -26.79 -9.38 4.09
CA LYS A 137 -27.99 -9.18 4.91
C LYS A 137 -28.37 -10.54 5.46
N ASP A 138 -28.75 -10.60 6.74
CA ASP A 138 -29.25 -11.82 7.35
C ASP A 138 -30.34 -12.41 6.45
N GLY A 139 -30.05 -13.49 5.75
CA GLY A 139 -30.95 -14.18 4.83
C GLY A 139 -30.42 -14.53 3.44
N ASP A 140 -29.23 -14.07 3.07
CA ASP A 140 -28.57 -14.33 1.77
C ASP A 140 -27.53 -15.50 1.82
N ALA A 141 -27.65 -16.41 2.79
CA ALA A 141 -26.78 -17.58 2.93
C ALA A 141 -27.46 -18.84 2.41
#